data_77e15603be2b45d85b4be425008bf5d2
#
_entry.id   77e15603be2b45d85b4be425008bf5d2
#
_cell.length_a   1.000
_cell.length_b   1.000
_cell.length_c   1.000
_cell.angle_alpha   90.00
_cell.angle_beta   90.00
_cell.angle_gamma   90.00
#
_symmetry.space_group_name_H-M   'P 1'
#
loop_
_entity.id
_entity.type
_entity.pdbx_description
1 polymer ?
#
loop_
_entity_poly.entity_id
_entity_poly.type
_entity_poly.pdbx_seq_one_letter_code
_entity_poly.pdbx_strand_id
1 'polypeptide(L)'
;MLHGLAQVESVAWSQASQDELSPTTGEPLNQTRFMIRRARLRAHGERGAWVAMVEFDGNTVQGTASARLLASNIQWTLPQRAARTDGAPPLLRITAGLLRTPFGAEVPLPDHDKILLEAPTVSRALFPGFFDAGVMADGGWRQVRWSLAIMNGAPIGDAQFRGRDPSQHYDVVAHVGGETETAPQLRFSGGVSVLQGRGLSPGTPPTKDALQWVDGNNDGIVQTTELQVIPGGPGRPSATFARRAVGLNAAVHWCLCRLGQGSAFAEITLAQNLDRGVEYADPVAAGRNLRELGGYIGVVQQLGSVMMIGARYDRYQPDRDRNSVLGTNRVLVNPTYATLSVLLAAQIGEVRLTAQYDHERNPLGRADDGSVTTRADDRMTVRAQAGF
;
A
#
# COMPACT_ATOMS: atom_id res chain seq x y z
N MET A 1 20.70 -20.32 -1.04
CA MET A 1 20.84 -19.56 0.21
C MET A 1 19.48 -19.43 0.87
N LEU A 2 19.45 -19.37 2.18
CA LEU A 2 18.25 -19.21 2.99
C LEU A 2 18.37 -17.91 3.78
N HIS A 3 17.31 -17.09 3.79
CA HIS A 3 17.24 -15.84 4.54
C HIS A 3 15.96 -15.80 5.34
N GLY A 4 16.00 -15.21 6.52
CA GLY A 4 14.85 -15.03 7.38
C GLY A 4 14.67 -13.58 7.80
N LEU A 5 13.41 -13.22 8.12
CA LEU A 5 13.05 -11.93 8.71
C LEU A 5 11.96 -12.15 9.75
N ALA A 6 12.20 -11.70 10.96
CA ALA A 6 11.18 -11.65 12.01
C ALA A 6 10.90 -10.20 12.44
N GLN A 7 9.63 -9.85 12.51
CA GLN A 7 9.14 -8.56 13.02
C GLN A 7 8.03 -8.81 14.03
N VAL A 8 8.29 -8.42 15.27
CA VAL A 8 7.32 -8.50 16.38
C VAL A 8 6.96 -7.08 16.79
N GLU A 9 5.69 -6.82 16.99
CA GLU A 9 5.17 -5.49 17.33
C GLU A 9 4.33 -5.51 18.60
N SER A 10 4.41 -4.41 19.32
CA SER A 10 3.41 -3.97 20.28
C SER A 10 2.77 -2.70 19.75
N VAL A 11 1.45 -2.71 19.60
CA VAL A 11 0.69 -1.56 19.08
C VAL A 11 -0.24 -1.10 20.18
N ALA A 12 -0.25 0.20 20.46
CA ALA A 12 -1.19 0.86 21.36
C ALA A 12 -1.90 2.00 20.62
N TRP A 13 -3.23 2.03 20.74
CA TRP A 13 -4.08 3.06 20.15
C TRP A 13 -4.56 4.02 21.23
N SER A 14 -4.62 5.30 20.90
CA SER A 14 -5.18 6.34 21.79
C SER A 14 -6.70 6.36 21.76
N GLN A 15 -7.31 5.90 20.66
CA GLN A 15 -8.75 5.83 20.51
C GLN A 15 -9.30 4.52 21.08
N ALA A 16 -10.34 4.62 21.90
CA ALA A 16 -11.05 3.43 22.37
C ALA A 16 -11.74 2.75 21.19
N SER A 17 -11.36 1.50 20.92
CA SER A 17 -11.89 0.70 19.80
C SER A 17 -13.39 0.38 19.91
N GLN A 18 -14.02 0.70 21.03
CA GLN A 18 -15.47 0.60 21.23
C GLN A 18 -16.27 1.50 20.26
N ASP A 19 -15.66 2.59 19.79
CA ASP A 19 -16.30 3.55 18.90
C ASP A 19 -16.23 3.14 17.42
N GLU A 20 -15.38 2.17 17.06
CA GLU A 20 -15.23 1.66 15.71
C GLU A 20 -15.25 0.13 15.69
N LEU A 21 -16.44 -0.40 15.48
CA LEU A 21 -16.64 -1.84 15.33
C LEU A 21 -16.62 -2.23 13.85
N SER A 22 -16.07 -3.41 13.57
CA SER A 22 -16.21 -4.03 12.26
C SER A 22 -17.69 -4.28 11.96
N PRO A 23 -18.25 -3.77 10.86
CA PRO A 23 -19.66 -4.01 10.52
C PRO A 23 -19.94 -5.48 10.22
N THR A 24 -18.92 -6.28 9.95
CA THR A 24 -19.06 -7.70 9.60
C THR A 24 -18.94 -8.61 10.84
N THR A 25 -18.01 -8.33 11.75
CA THR A 25 -17.72 -9.19 12.90
C THR A 25 -18.19 -8.63 14.22
N GLY A 26 -18.51 -7.33 14.29
CA GLY A 26 -18.82 -6.62 15.53
C GLY A 26 -17.61 -6.44 16.48
N GLU A 27 -16.40 -6.79 16.00
CA GLU A 27 -15.19 -6.66 16.80
C GLU A 27 -14.58 -5.26 16.66
N PRO A 28 -13.88 -4.78 17.71
CA PRO A 28 -13.14 -3.53 17.65
C PRO A 28 -12.08 -3.53 16.55
N LEU A 29 -12.05 -2.47 15.73
CA LEU A 29 -11.08 -2.32 14.65
C LEU A 29 -9.68 -1.98 15.17
N ASN A 30 -9.59 -1.13 16.20
CA ASN A 30 -8.34 -0.68 16.79
C ASN A 30 -8.08 -1.43 18.12
N GLN A 31 -7.20 -2.41 18.09
CA GLN A 31 -6.87 -3.21 19.26
C GLN A 31 -5.43 -2.98 19.73
N THR A 32 -5.27 -2.58 21.00
CA THR A 32 -3.94 -2.59 21.64
C THR A 32 -3.51 -4.03 21.87
N ARG A 33 -2.40 -4.44 21.24
CA ARG A 33 -1.96 -5.85 21.28
C ARG A 33 -0.50 -6.07 20.88
N PHE A 34 0.01 -7.24 21.21
CA PHE A 34 1.23 -7.78 20.61
C PHE A 34 0.87 -8.60 19.36
N MET A 35 1.70 -8.52 18.33
CA MET A 35 1.51 -9.32 17.12
C MET A 35 2.84 -9.67 16.46
N ILE A 36 2.84 -10.76 15.73
CA ILE A 36 3.86 -11.06 14.72
C ILE A 36 3.44 -10.32 13.45
N ARG A 37 4.18 -9.26 13.13
CA ARG A 37 3.90 -8.46 11.93
C ARG A 37 4.30 -9.19 10.67
N ARG A 38 5.52 -9.80 10.68
CA ARG A 38 6.08 -10.58 9.58
C ARG A 38 6.99 -11.66 10.14
N ALA A 39 6.83 -12.86 9.64
CA ALA A 39 7.76 -13.96 9.82
C ALA A 39 8.05 -14.53 8.44
N ARG A 40 9.16 -14.10 7.82
CA ARG A 40 9.47 -14.43 6.43
C ARG A 40 10.58 -15.43 6.33
N LEU A 41 10.43 -16.33 5.37
CA LEU A 41 11.45 -17.27 4.97
C LEU A 41 11.60 -17.19 3.45
N ARG A 42 12.80 -16.83 3.00
CA ARG A 42 13.17 -16.73 1.58
C ARG A 42 14.24 -17.76 1.27
N ALA A 43 13.98 -18.57 0.26
CA ALA A 43 14.97 -19.46 -0.33
C ALA A 43 15.26 -19.01 -1.77
N HIS A 44 16.54 -18.97 -2.14
CA HIS A 44 16.93 -18.75 -3.52
C HIS A 44 18.08 -19.66 -3.94
N GLY A 45 18.05 -20.05 -5.22
CA GLY A 45 19.07 -20.83 -5.89
C GLY A 45 19.56 -20.13 -7.14
N GLU A 46 20.86 -20.17 -7.37
CA GLU A 46 21.53 -19.54 -8.50
C GLU A 46 22.24 -20.57 -9.36
N ARG A 47 22.10 -20.45 -10.68
CA ARG A 47 22.84 -21.28 -11.64
C ARG A 47 23.16 -20.45 -12.90
N GLY A 48 24.41 -20.03 -13.01
CA GLY A 48 24.87 -19.18 -14.11
C GLY A 48 24.14 -17.83 -14.12
N ALA A 49 23.41 -17.54 -15.20
CA ALA A 49 22.65 -16.32 -15.35
C ALA A 49 21.25 -16.38 -14.73
N TRP A 50 20.87 -17.52 -14.16
CA TRP A 50 19.53 -17.76 -13.63
C TRP A 50 19.50 -17.73 -12.12
N VAL A 51 18.48 -17.12 -11.56
CA VAL A 51 18.14 -17.13 -10.14
C VAL A 51 16.68 -17.55 -10.01
N ALA A 52 16.37 -18.51 -9.15
CA ALA A 52 15.01 -18.83 -8.76
C ALA A 52 14.83 -18.49 -7.27
N MET A 53 13.72 -17.88 -6.92
CA MET A 53 13.43 -17.43 -5.55
C MET A 53 11.99 -17.78 -5.16
N VAL A 54 11.82 -18.17 -3.90
CA VAL A 54 10.52 -18.32 -3.25
C VAL A 54 10.58 -17.66 -1.86
N GLU A 55 9.53 -16.96 -1.48
CA GLU A 55 9.40 -16.30 -0.17
C GLU A 55 8.01 -16.52 0.40
N PHE A 56 7.96 -16.98 1.64
CA PHE A 56 6.74 -17.13 2.43
C PHE A 56 6.68 -16.07 3.51
N ASP A 57 5.48 -15.59 3.83
CA ASP A 57 5.20 -14.61 4.89
C ASP A 57 4.16 -15.17 5.85
N GLY A 58 4.53 -15.28 7.13
CA GLY A 58 3.64 -15.62 8.23
C GLY A 58 3.35 -14.38 9.09
N ASN A 59 2.14 -14.25 9.58
CA ASN A 59 1.77 -13.16 10.48
C ASN A 59 0.55 -13.49 11.34
N THR A 60 0.30 -12.66 12.37
CA THR A 60 -0.89 -12.74 13.24
C THR A 60 -1.69 -11.44 13.21
N VAL A 61 -1.57 -10.65 12.15
CA VAL A 61 -2.18 -9.30 12.05
C VAL A 61 -3.69 -9.34 12.16
N GLN A 62 -4.34 -10.40 11.68
CA GLN A 62 -5.79 -10.57 11.74
C GLN A 62 -6.26 -11.39 12.96
N GLY A 63 -5.42 -11.52 14.00
CA GLY A 63 -5.75 -12.28 15.21
C GLY A 63 -5.48 -13.77 15.11
N THR A 64 -5.44 -14.35 13.91
CA THR A 64 -5.10 -15.76 13.66
C THR A 64 -3.77 -15.87 12.95
N ALA A 65 -3.03 -16.95 13.20
CA ALA A 65 -1.82 -17.23 12.45
C ALA A 65 -2.15 -17.52 11.00
N SER A 66 -1.54 -16.80 10.09
CA SER A 66 -1.67 -17.00 8.65
C SER A 66 -0.29 -17.16 8.00
N ALA A 67 -0.21 -17.99 6.98
CA ALA A 67 0.98 -18.10 6.14
C ALA A 67 0.58 -18.07 4.67
N ARG A 68 1.33 -17.31 3.87
CA ARG A 68 1.07 -17.16 2.45
C ARG A 68 2.34 -17.11 1.63
N LEU A 69 2.24 -17.49 0.37
CA LEU A 69 3.28 -17.21 -0.61
C LEU A 69 3.30 -15.69 -0.86
N LEU A 70 4.45 -15.05 -0.61
CA LEU A 70 4.63 -13.62 -0.80
C LEU A 70 5.27 -13.32 -2.14
N ALA A 71 6.30 -14.07 -2.52
CA ALA A 71 6.99 -13.94 -3.80
C ALA A 71 7.42 -15.31 -4.31
N SER A 72 7.38 -15.48 -5.62
CA SER A 72 7.96 -16.64 -6.30
C SER A 72 8.29 -16.23 -7.72
N ASN A 73 9.56 -16.21 -8.07
CA ASN A 73 9.97 -15.75 -9.40
C ASN A 73 11.25 -16.43 -9.88
N ILE A 74 11.41 -16.37 -11.18
CA ILE A 74 12.61 -16.79 -11.90
C ILE A 74 13.19 -15.56 -12.58
N GLN A 75 14.47 -15.32 -12.40
CA GLN A 75 15.22 -14.21 -12.96
C GLN A 75 16.28 -14.71 -13.90
N TRP A 76 16.41 -14.07 -15.03
CA TRP A 76 17.54 -14.24 -15.95
C TRP A 76 18.27 -12.89 -16.10
N THR A 77 19.58 -12.92 -15.91
CA THR A 77 20.40 -11.71 -16.04
C THR A 77 21.34 -11.85 -17.23
N LEU A 78 21.35 -10.83 -18.10
CA LEU A 78 22.23 -10.82 -19.25
C LEU A 78 23.70 -10.93 -18.81
N PRO A 79 24.43 -11.98 -19.22
CA PRO A 79 25.83 -12.17 -18.85
C PRO A 79 26.69 -11.00 -19.38
N GLN A 80 27.47 -10.42 -18.51
CA GLN A 80 28.35 -9.30 -18.87
C GLN A 80 29.75 -9.83 -19.13
N ARG A 81 30.32 -9.50 -20.29
CA ARG A 81 31.67 -9.93 -20.69
C ARG A 81 32.81 -9.09 -20.08
N ALA A 82 32.53 -7.91 -19.57
CA ALA A 82 33.51 -7.01 -18.96
C ALA A 82 33.22 -6.83 -17.47
N ALA A 83 34.27 -6.78 -16.66
CA ALA A 83 34.15 -6.42 -15.26
C ALA A 83 33.57 -4.99 -15.14
N ARG A 84 32.32 -4.90 -14.70
CA ARG A 84 31.74 -3.64 -14.23
C ARG A 84 32.16 -3.45 -12.79
N THR A 85 32.17 -2.19 -12.33
CA THR A 85 32.38 -1.87 -10.93
C THR A 85 31.43 -2.68 -10.05
N ASP A 86 31.94 -3.25 -8.96
CA ASP A 86 31.12 -3.97 -7.99
C ASP A 86 29.91 -3.10 -7.57
N GLY A 87 28.72 -3.69 -7.59
CA GLY A 87 27.47 -3.00 -7.28
C GLY A 87 26.77 -2.31 -8.46
N ALA A 88 27.34 -2.32 -9.68
CA ALA A 88 26.63 -1.79 -10.84
C ALA A 88 25.44 -2.68 -11.21
N PRO A 89 24.25 -2.12 -11.51
CA PRO A 89 23.09 -2.91 -11.90
C PRO A 89 23.34 -3.63 -13.24
N PRO A 90 22.67 -4.76 -13.51
CA PRO A 90 22.75 -5.41 -14.81
C PRO A 90 22.27 -4.48 -15.92
N LEU A 91 22.76 -4.69 -17.15
CA LEU A 91 22.24 -3.98 -18.32
C LEU A 91 20.78 -4.38 -18.58
N LEU A 92 20.50 -5.67 -18.40
CA LEU A 92 19.16 -6.24 -18.56
C LEU A 92 19.01 -7.42 -17.62
N ARG A 93 17.92 -7.44 -16.88
CA ARG A 93 17.40 -8.58 -16.13
C ARG A 93 15.94 -8.79 -16.49
N ILE A 94 15.53 -10.02 -16.69
CA ILE A 94 14.14 -10.40 -16.91
C ILE A 94 13.70 -11.24 -15.72
N THR A 95 12.61 -10.85 -15.09
CA THR A 95 12.01 -11.54 -13.94
C THR A 95 10.59 -11.93 -14.27
N ALA A 96 10.22 -13.19 -14.07
CA ALA A 96 8.86 -13.68 -14.28
C ALA A 96 8.34 -14.38 -13.02
N GLY A 97 7.09 -14.14 -12.66
CA GLY A 97 6.43 -14.72 -11.50
C GLY A 97 5.72 -13.69 -10.63
N LEU A 98 5.62 -13.97 -9.33
CA LEU A 98 5.07 -13.06 -8.34
C LEU A 98 6.19 -12.14 -7.84
N LEU A 99 6.09 -10.85 -8.15
CA LEU A 99 7.15 -9.86 -7.91
C LEU A 99 6.56 -8.52 -7.45
N ARG A 100 7.41 -7.65 -6.91
CA ARG A 100 6.98 -6.30 -6.51
C ARG A 100 6.69 -5.44 -7.72
N THR A 101 5.61 -4.66 -7.66
CA THR A 101 5.24 -3.70 -8.70
C THR A 101 6.29 -2.59 -8.78
N PRO A 102 6.89 -2.31 -9.95
CA PRO A 102 7.95 -1.31 -10.09
C PRO A 102 7.38 0.10 -10.27
N PHE A 103 6.66 0.61 -9.26
CA PHE A 103 6.06 1.94 -9.29
C PHE A 103 6.52 2.76 -8.10
N GLY A 104 6.98 4.00 -8.32
CA GLY A 104 7.48 4.89 -7.29
C GLY A 104 8.78 4.40 -6.65
N ALA A 105 9.10 4.96 -5.50
CA ALA A 105 10.25 4.57 -4.69
C ALA A 105 9.86 3.61 -3.55
N GLU A 106 8.68 3.76 -2.98
CA GLU A 106 8.25 3.03 -1.78
C GLU A 106 7.78 1.61 -2.10
N VAL A 107 7.02 1.40 -3.20
CA VAL A 107 6.43 0.11 -3.53
C VAL A 107 7.48 -0.98 -3.81
N PRO A 108 8.53 -0.72 -4.60
CA PRO A 108 9.58 -1.71 -4.84
C PRO A 108 10.53 -1.92 -3.64
N LEU A 109 10.53 -1.02 -2.65
CA LEU A 109 11.44 -1.11 -1.49
C LEU A 109 11.12 -2.32 -0.62
N PRO A 110 12.08 -3.21 -0.31
CA PRO A 110 11.87 -4.33 0.60
C PRO A 110 11.48 -3.88 2.01
N ASP A 111 10.62 -4.65 2.68
CA ASP A 111 10.10 -4.24 3.99
C ASP A 111 11.15 -4.20 5.11
N HIS A 112 12.26 -4.94 4.96
CA HIS A 112 13.37 -4.91 5.92
C HIS A 112 14.21 -3.63 5.79
N ASP A 113 14.22 -3.00 4.62
CA ASP A 113 14.92 -1.74 4.35
C ASP A 113 14.10 -0.52 4.76
N LYS A 114 12.78 -0.69 4.91
CA LYS A 114 11.92 0.41 5.35
C LYS A 114 12.29 0.84 6.76
N ILE A 115 12.49 2.14 6.91
CA ILE A 115 12.81 2.74 8.20
C ILE A 115 11.52 3.05 8.95
N LEU A 116 10.55 3.68 8.28
CA LEU A 116 9.22 3.87 8.84
C LEU A 116 8.45 2.54 8.81
N LEU A 117 7.72 2.28 9.89
CA LEU A 117 7.10 0.97 10.13
C LEU A 117 6.05 0.60 9.10
N GLU A 118 5.30 1.59 8.62
CA GLU A 118 4.26 1.37 7.61
C GLU A 118 4.52 2.21 6.36
N ALA A 119 4.11 1.68 5.21
CA ALA A 119 4.17 2.42 3.95
C ALA A 119 3.16 3.58 3.94
N PRO A 120 3.41 4.64 3.15
CA PRO A 120 2.48 5.74 2.97
C PRO A 120 1.11 5.28 2.50
N THR A 121 0.06 6.00 2.88
CA THR A 121 -1.31 5.65 2.54
C THR A 121 -1.52 5.52 1.03
N VAL A 122 -0.94 6.41 0.23
CA VAL A 122 -1.03 6.34 -1.24
C VAL A 122 -0.49 5.02 -1.79
N SER A 123 0.64 4.54 -1.28
CA SER A 123 1.25 3.27 -1.74
C SER A 123 0.40 2.07 -1.36
N ARG A 124 -0.21 2.08 -0.16
CA ARG A 124 -1.13 1.03 0.31
C ARG A 124 -2.46 1.04 -0.45
N ALA A 125 -2.97 2.24 -0.78
CA ALA A 125 -4.21 2.40 -1.52
C ALA A 125 -4.09 1.90 -2.96
N LEU A 126 -3.05 2.33 -3.67
CA LEU A 126 -2.91 2.03 -5.08
C LEU A 126 -2.32 0.65 -5.36
N PHE A 127 -1.45 0.16 -4.47
CA PHE A 127 -0.72 -1.11 -4.64
C PHE A 127 -0.81 -1.98 -3.38
N PRO A 128 -2.01 -2.43 -2.94
CA PRO A 128 -2.16 -3.19 -1.71
C PRO A 128 -1.35 -4.49 -1.77
N GLY A 129 -0.52 -4.72 -0.74
CA GLY A 129 0.38 -5.87 -0.67
C GLY A 129 1.64 -5.78 -1.54
N PHE A 130 1.76 -4.80 -2.44
CA PHE A 130 2.94 -4.47 -3.26
C PHE A 130 3.39 -5.51 -4.28
N PHE A 131 2.84 -6.70 -4.26
CA PHE A 131 3.19 -7.81 -5.17
C PHE A 131 2.05 -8.12 -6.11
N ASP A 132 2.41 -8.42 -7.36
CA ASP A 132 1.51 -8.90 -8.39
C ASP A 132 2.23 -9.91 -9.30
N ALA A 133 1.49 -10.76 -9.97
CA ALA A 133 2.06 -11.72 -10.90
C ALA A 133 2.28 -11.08 -12.28
N GLY A 134 3.45 -11.35 -12.88
CA GLY A 134 3.77 -10.78 -14.17
C GLY A 134 5.17 -11.08 -14.64
N VAL A 135 5.59 -10.30 -15.64
CA VAL A 135 6.94 -10.30 -16.20
C VAL A 135 7.49 -8.89 -16.17
N MET A 136 8.71 -8.73 -15.70
CA MET A 136 9.41 -7.46 -15.62
C MET A 136 10.77 -7.55 -16.32
N ALA A 137 11.09 -6.57 -17.15
CA ALA A 137 12.44 -6.30 -17.63
C ALA A 137 12.97 -5.07 -16.88
N ASP A 138 14.14 -5.18 -16.30
CA ASP A 138 14.79 -4.07 -15.62
C ASP A 138 16.29 -4.02 -15.90
N GLY A 139 16.87 -2.86 -15.69
CA GLY A 139 18.29 -2.70 -15.88
C GLY A 139 18.80 -1.32 -15.56
N GLY A 140 20.09 -1.12 -15.82
CA GLY A 140 20.72 0.18 -15.64
C GLY A 140 21.94 0.40 -16.49
N TRP A 141 22.13 1.66 -16.87
CA TRP A 141 23.32 2.10 -17.58
C TRP A 141 23.81 3.43 -16.98
N ARG A 142 25.04 3.41 -16.52
CA ARG A 142 25.62 4.55 -15.79
C ARG A 142 24.73 4.92 -14.60
N GLN A 143 24.20 6.13 -14.59
CA GLN A 143 23.36 6.68 -13.51
C GLN A 143 21.86 6.40 -13.72
N VAL A 144 21.45 5.90 -14.89
CA VAL A 144 20.05 5.65 -15.23
C VAL A 144 19.66 4.22 -14.81
N ARG A 145 18.49 4.10 -14.22
CA ARG A 145 17.81 2.84 -13.89
C ARG A 145 16.44 2.85 -14.58
N TRP A 146 16.05 1.70 -15.07
CA TRP A 146 14.75 1.55 -15.72
C TRP A 146 14.13 0.20 -15.39
N SER A 147 12.81 0.17 -15.40
CA SER A 147 12.02 -1.07 -15.35
C SER A 147 10.77 -0.93 -16.20
N LEU A 148 10.36 -2.04 -16.80
CA LEU A 148 9.12 -2.18 -17.55
C LEU A 148 8.49 -3.52 -17.16
N ALA A 149 7.26 -3.50 -16.68
CA ALA A 149 6.54 -4.70 -16.27
C ALA A 149 5.18 -4.81 -16.94
N ILE A 150 4.80 -6.05 -17.23
CA ILE A 150 3.44 -6.44 -17.62
C ILE A 150 2.92 -7.33 -16.49
N MET A 151 1.85 -6.92 -15.83
CA MET A 151 1.33 -7.51 -14.62
C MET A 151 -0.16 -7.83 -14.74
N ASN A 152 -0.66 -8.76 -13.93
CA ASN A 152 -2.08 -9.10 -13.93
C ASN A 152 -2.98 -7.92 -13.53
N GLY A 153 -2.46 -6.98 -12.73
CA GLY A 153 -3.22 -5.85 -12.24
C GLY A 153 -4.15 -6.17 -11.07
N ALA A 154 -3.91 -7.28 -10.40
CA ALA A 154 -4.59 -7.69 -9.17
C ALA A 154 -3.56 -7.99 -8.08
N PRO A 155 -3.05 -6.96 -7.37
CA PRO A 155 -2.10 -7.15 -6.30
C PRO A 155 -2.62 -8.14 -5.25
N ILE A 156 -1.71 -8.87 -4.62
CA ILE A 156 -2.07 -9.91 -3.62
C ILE A 156 -2.85 -9.37 -2.40
N GLY A 157 -2.80 -8.07 -2.16
CA GLY A 157 -3.55 -7.38 -1.11
C GLY A 157 -4.85 -6.72 -1.59
N ASP A 158 -5.22 -6.90 -2.86
CA ASP A 158 -6.49 -6.42 -3.40
C ASP A 158 -7.66 -7.03 -2.60
N ALA A 159 -8.57 -6.17 -2.15
CA ALA A 159 -9.68 -6.62 -1.31
C ALA A 159 -10.75 -7.40 -2.10
N GLN A 160 -10.91 -7.10 -3.40
CA GLN A 160 -11.96 -7.67 -4.22
C GLN A 160 -11.47 -8.85 -5.09
N PHE A 161 -10.31 -8.73 -5.73
CA PHE A 161 -9.79 -9.70 -6.69
C PHE A 161 -8.36 -10.15 -6.33
N ARG A 162 -8.18 -10.76 -5.17
CA ARG A 162 -6.87 -11.17 -4.66
C ARG A 162 -6.10 -12.06 -5.64
N GLY A 163 -5.04 -11.53 -6.26
CA GLY A 163 -4.16 -12.24 -7.17
C GLY A 163 -4.81 -12.73 -8.47
N ARG A 164 -6.04 -12.33 -8.77
CA ARG A 164 -6.78 -12.74 -9.96
C ARG A 164 -7.61 -11.59 -10.50
N ASP A 165 -7.14 -10.95 -11.58
CA ASP A 165 -7.91 -9.92 -12.29
C ASP A 165 -8.84 -10.58 -13.33
N PRO A 166 -10.17 -10.48 -13.14
CA PRO A 166 -11.13 -11.00 -14.11
C PRO A 166 -11.33 -10.08 -15.31
N SER A 167 -10.66 -8.93 -15.39
CA SER A 167 -10.78 -7.97 -16.50
C SER A 167 -10.24 -8.51 -17.83
N GLN A 168 -9.43 -9.59 -17.80
CA GLN A 168 -8.70 -10.17 -18.94
C GLN A 168 -7.72 -9.19 -19.61
N HIS A 169 -7.27 -8.17 -18.88
CA HIS A 169 -6.33 -7.18 -19.36
C HIS A 169 -5.15 -7.09 -18.38
N TYR A 170 -3.97 -6.84 -18.93
CA TYR A 170 -2.77 -6.62 -18.14
C TYR A 170 -2.57 -5.15 -17.83
N ASP A 171 -1.94 -4.88 -16.68
CA ASP A 171 -1.37 -3.57 -16.39
C ASP A 171 0.06 -3.50 -16.93
N VAL A 172 0.39 -2.40 -17.57
CA VAL A 172 1.75 -2.04 -17.97
C VAL A 172 2.26 -1.00 -16.99
N VAL A 173 3.39 -1.28 -16.36
CA VAL A 173 4.04 -0.38 -15.39
C VAL A 173 5.45 -0.11 -15.87
N ALA A 174 5.83 1.15 -15.96
CA ALA A 174 7.18 1.57 -16.29
C ALA A 174 7.73 2.55 -15.27
N HIS A 175 9.01 2.43 -14.98
CA HIS A 175 9.74 3.37 -14.14
C HIS A 175 11.09 3.70 -14.80
N VAL A 176 11.44 4.97 -14.77
CA VAL A 176 12.78 5.46 -15.16
C VAL A 176 13.24 6.41 -14.07
N GLY A 177 14.42 6.15 -13.55
CA GLY A 177 15.02 6.97 -12.52
C GLY A 177 16.53 7.08 -12.69
N GLY A 178 17.13 7.84 -11.81
CA GLY A 178 18.58 8.02 -11.82
C GLY A 178 19.10 8.47 -10.48
N GLU A 179 20.41 8.34 -10.35
CA GLU A 179 21.16 8.75 -9.18
C GLU A 179 22.43 9.46 -9.61
N THR A 180 22.73 10.59 -8.97
CA THR A 180 23.95 11.34 -9.24
C THR A 180 24.62 11.77 -7.94
N GLU A 181 25.91 11.65 -7.88
CA GLU A 181 26.74 12.14 -6.77
C GLU A 181 27.34 13.48 -7.18
N THR A 182 26.97 14.54 -6.48
CA THR A 182 27.46 15.91 -6.74
C THR A 182 28.63 16.30 -5.88
N ALA A 183 28.79 15.61 -4.74
CA ALA A 183 29.92 15.75 -3.81
C ALA A 183 30.11 14.42 -3.07
N PRO A 184 31.29 14.12 -2.53
CA PRO A 184 31.56 12.86 -1.83
C PRO A 184 30.61 12.51 -0.67
N GLN A 185 29.82 13.48 -0.25
CA GLN A 185 28.87 13.33 0.87
C GLN A 185 27.43 13.69 0.49
N LEU A 186 27.15 13.94 -0.81
CA LEU A 186 25.85 14.42 -1.26
C LEU A 186 25.44 13.71 -2.55
N ARG A 187 24.36 12.93 -2.46
CA ARG A 187 23.82 12.14 -3.56
C ARG A 187 22.35 12.47 -3.77
N PHE A 188 21.95 12.71 -5.00
CA PHE A 188 20.58 12.94 -5.41
C PHE A 188 20.06 11.74 -6.20
N SER A 189 18.82 11.35 -5.94
CA SER A 189 18.11 10.36 -6.75
C SER A 189 16.70 10.83 -7.06
N GLY A 190 16.14 10.33 -8.14
CA GLY A 190 14.78 10.64 -8.51
C GLY A 190 14.31 9.81 -9.70
N GLY A 191 13.00 9.79 -9.92
CA GLY A 191 12.42 8.99 -10.99
C GLY A 191 10.98 9.35 -11.29
N VAL A 192 10.52 8.82 -12.42
CA VAL A 192 9.16 8.93 -12.93
C VAL A 192 8.61 7.53 -13.14
N SER A 193 7.39 7.31 -12.71
CA SER A 193 6.65 6.06 -12.92
C SER A 193 5.36 6.32 -13.65
N VAL A 194 4.97 5.39 -14.50
CA VAL A 194 3.67 5.41 -15.19
C VAL A 194 3.04 4.03 -15.11
N LEU A 195 1.71 4.01 -14.98
CA LEU A 195 0.89 2.80 -15.04
C LEU A 195 -0.29 3.04 -15.98
N GLN A 196 -0.56 2.04 -16.81
CA GLN A 196 -1.72 1.99 -17.69
C GLN A 196 -2.32 0.58 -17.65
N GLY A 197 -3.61 0.47 -17.39
CA GLY A 197 -4.28 -0.82 -17.34
C GLY A 197 -5.78 -0.73 -17.35
N ARG A 198 -6.44 -1.84 -17.00
CA ARG A 198 -7.90 -1.91 -16.87
C ARG A 198 -8.32 -2.65 -15.63
N GLY A 199 -9.41 -2.21 -15.03
CA GLY A 199 -10.09 -2.89 -13.93
C GLY A 199 -11.46 -3.41 -14.36
N LEU A 200 -12.09 -4.19 -13.51
CA LEU A 200 -13.44 -4.72 -13.68
C LEU A 200 -14.32 -4.24 -12.54
N SER A 201 -15.49 -3.68 -12.90
CA SER A 201 -16.65 -3.61 -12.00
C SER A 201 -17.42 -4.92 -12.13
N PRO A 202 -17.64 -5.68 -11.05
CA PRO A 202 -18.31 -6.99 -11.14
C PRO A 202 -19.79 -6.87 -11.48
N GLY A 203 -20.34 -5.65 -11.47
CA GLY A 203 -21.77 -5.45 -11.61
C GLY A 203 -22.55 -5.90 -10.37
N THR A 204 -23.86 -5.91 -10.47
CA THR A 204 -24.76 -6.41 -9.42
C THR A 204 -25.82 -7.31 -10.03
N PRO A 205 -26.15 -8.46 -9.41
CA PRO A 205 -27.25 -9.28 -9.89
C PRO A 205 -28.58 -8.54 -9.71
N PRO A 206 -29.60 -8.85 -10.49
CA PRO A 206 -30.94 -8.32 -10.25
C PRO A 206 -31.46 -8.80 -8.90
N THR A 207 -32.11 -7.92 -8.18
CA THR A 207 -32.74 -8.23 -6.89
C THR A 207 -34.23 -8.45 -7.10
N LYS A 208 -34.80 -9.42 -6.38
CA LYS A 208 -36.25 -9.64 -6.31
C LYS A 208 -36.88 -8.64 -5.35
N ASP A 209 -38.18 -8.46 -5.48
CA ASP A 209 -38.96 -7.73 -4.49
C ASP A 209 -38.76 -8.35 -3.10
N ALA A 210 -38.52 -7.51 -2.10
CA ALA A 210 -38.36 -7.89 -0.71
C ALA A 210 -39.47 -7.25 0.13
N LEU A 211 -39.86 -7.95 1.19
CA LEU A 211 -40.80 -7.42 2.19
C LEU A 211 -39.95 -6.87 3.36
N GLN A 212 -40.14 -5.61 3.69
CA GLN A 212 -39.57 -4.99 4.88
C GLN A 212 -40.70 -4.72 5.88
N TRP A 213 -40.50 -5.18 7.12
CA TRP A 213 -41.38 -4.82 8.21
C TRP A 213 -40.97 -3.44 8.75
N VAL A 214 -41.95 -2.56 8.86
CA VAL A 214 -41.79 -1.23 9.49
C VAL A 214 -42.87 -1.15 10.56
N ASP A 215 -42.48 -1.26 11.83
CA ASP A 215 -43.38 -1.16 12.99
C ASP A 215 -43.94 0.28 13.06
N GLY A 216 -45.12 0.49 12.48
CA GLY A 216 -45.75 1.81 12.37
C GLY A 216 -46.47 2.23 13.65
N ASN A 217 -46.85 1.29 14.50
CA ASN A 217 -47.57 1.52 15.76
C ASN A 217 -46.71 1.30 17.02
N ASN A 218 -45.46 0.88 16.85
CA ASN A 218 -44.48 0.61 17.90
C ASN A 218 -44.94 -0.47 18.90
N ASP A 219 -45.74 -1.46 18.47
CA ASP A 219 -46.20 -2.56 19.32
C ASP A 219 -45.27 -3.78 19.29
N GLY A 220 -44.26 -3.80 18.42
CA GLY A 220 -43.31 -4.88 18.27
C GLY A 220 -43.89 -6.15 17.63
N ILE A 221 -45.11 -6.11 17.11
CA ILE A 221 -45.81 -7.25 16.52
C ILE A 221 -45.89 -7.07 14.98
N VAL A 222 -45.39 -8.05 14.24
CA VAL A 222 -45.44 -8.03 12.77
C VAL A 222 -46.87 -8.13 12.30
N GLN A 223 -47.39 -7.06 11.64
CA GLN A 223 -48.72 -7.01 11.03
C GLN A 223 -48.59 -6.94 9.51
N THR A 224 -49.55 -7.52 8.78
CA THR A 224 -49.53 -7.51 7.31
C THR A 224 -49.61 -6.10 6.74
N THR A 225 -50.27 -5.17 7.44
CA THR A 225 -50.37 -3.74 7.10
C THR A 225 -49.05 -2.97 7.25
N GLU A 226 -48.10 -3.55 7.94
CA GLU A 226 -46.76 -2.98 8.20
C GLU A 226 -45.67 -3.58 7.29
N LEU A 227 -46.03 -4.53 6.46
CA LEU A 227 -45.15 -5.10 5.46
C LEU A 227 -45.14 -4.21 4.23
N GLN A 228 -44.03 -3.54 4.00
CA GLN A 228 -43.79 -2.73 2.81
C GLN A 228 -43.03 -3.52 1.77
N VAL A 229 -43.46 -3.46 0.51
CA VAL A 229 -42.74 -4.04 -0.61
C VAL A 229 -41.63 -3.07 -1.02
N ILE A 230 -40.39 -3.54 -0.91
CA ILE A 230 -39.25 -2.87 -1.54
C ILE A 230 -39.12 -3.50 -2.94
N PRO A 231 -39.35 -2.74 -4.01
CA PRO A 231 -39.22 -3.26 -5.36
C PRO A 231 -37.81 -3.74 -5.64
N GLY A 232 -37.68 -4.89 -6.27
CA GLY A 232 -36.40 -5.37 -6.77
C GLY A 232 -35.85 -4.46 -7.84
N GLY A 233 -34.54 -4.31 -7.86
CA GLY A 233 -33.84 -3.51 -8.85
C GLY A 233 -33.30 -4.35 -10.01
N PRO A 234 -33.16 -3.76 -11.21
CA PRO A 234 -32.52 -4.45 -12.34
C PRO A 234 -31.06 -4.70 -12.03
N GLY A 235 -30.52 -5.82 -12.47
CA GLY A 235 -29.10 -6.12 -12.41
C GLY A 235 -28.30 -5.14 -13.26
N ARG A 236 -27.05 -4.91 -12.84
CA ARG A 236 -26.07 -4.19 -13.65
C ARG A 236 -25.05 -5.18 -14.20
N PRO A 237 -24.79 -5.20 -15.50
CA PRO A 237 -23.76 -6.08 -16.06
C PRO A 237 -22.38 -5.66 -15.57
N SER A 238 -21.44 -6.60 -15.52
CA SER A 238 -20.05 -6.31 -15.31
C SER A 238 -19.49 -5.43 -16.45
N ALA A 239 -18.62 -4.52 -16.14
CA ALA A 239 -17.99 -3.62 -17.11
C ALA A 239 -16.52 -3.39 -16.80
N THR A 240 -15.69 -3.33 -17.83
CA THR A 240 -14.29 -2.95 -17.70
C THR A 240 -14.13 -1.43 -17.76
N PHE A 241 -13.16 -0.91 -17.03
CA PHE A 241 -12.82 0.51 -17.05
C PHE A 241 -11.32 0.74 -17.14
N ALA A 242 -10.90 1.88 -17.67
CA ALA A 242 -9.50 2.25 -17.73
C ALA A 242 -8.99 2.72 -16.37
N ARG A 243 -7.75 2.33 -16.02
CA ARG A 243 -7.02 2.83 -14.84
C ARG A 243 -5.63 3.29 -15.26
N ARG A 244 -5.13 4.32 -14.61
CA ARG A 244 -3.81 4.89 -14.91
C ARG A 244 -3.24 5.62 -13.71
N ALA A 245 -1.91 5.73 -13.67
CA ALA A 245 -1.21 6.54 -12.70
C ALA A 245 0.08 7.12 -13.27
N VAL A 246 0.48 8.26 -12.71
CA VAL A 246 1.80 8.88 -12.90
C VAL A 246 2.35 9.24 -11.55
N GLY A 247 3.58 8.84 -11.25
CA GLY A 247 4.29 9.12 -10.01
C GLY A 247 5.62 9.82 -10.28
N LEU A 248 5.98 10.73 -9.38
CA LEU A 248 7.28 11.38 -9.33
C LEU A 248 7.87 11.15 -7.95
N ASN A 249 9.12 10.74 -7.88
CA ASN A 249 9.85 10.59 -6.63
C ASN A 249 11.20 11.29 -6.70
N ALA A 250 11.67 11.79 -5.56
CA ALA A 250 12.99 12.38 -5.40
C ALA A 250 13.52 12.11 -3.99
N ALA A 251 14.84 11.96 -3.89
CA ALA A 251 15.53 11.90 -2.61
C ALA A 251 16.90 12.57 -2.68
N VAL A 252 17.33 13.09 -1.54
CA VAL A 252 18.67 13.56 -1.32
C VAL A 252 19.26 12.81 -0.13
N HIS A 253 20.46 12.30 -0.29
CA HIS A 253 21.20 11.58 0.74
C HIS A 253 22.45 12.37 1.08
N TRP A 254 22.76 12.49 2.37
CA TRP A 254 23.95 13.17 2.86
C TRP A 254 24.65 12.36 3.93
N CYS A 255 25.93 12.65 4.13
CA CYS A 255 26.73 12.12 5.22
C CYS A 255 27.32 13.27 6.04
N LEU A 256 26.88 13.42 7.28
CA LEU A 256 27.44 14.39 8.22
C LEU A 256 28.50 13.71 9.06
N CYS A 257 29.74 14.15 8.96
CA CYS A 257 30.94 13.50 9.53
C CYS A 257 30.84 13.08 11.01
N ARG A 258 30.00 13.75 11.81
CA ARG A 258 29.82 13.44 13.24
C ARG A 258 28.49 12.78 13.57
N LEU A 259 27.47 13.01 12.77
CA LEU A 259 26.11 12.48 13.01
C LEU A 259 25.85 11.16 12.27
N GLY A 260 26.41 11.00 11.07
CA GLY A 260 26.18 9.84 10.23
C GLY A 260 25.37 10.18 8.98
N GLN A 261 24.80 9.14 8.35
CA GLN A 261 24.05 9.28 7.12
C GLN A 261 22.64 9.82 7.39
N GLY A 262 22.15 10.64 6.46
CA GLY A 262 20.79 11.13 6.47
C GLY A 262 20.19 11.12 5.08
N SER A 263 18.86 11.20 5.00
CA SER A 263 18.15 11.34 3.74
C SER A 263 16.86 12.13 3.92
N ALA A 264 16.52 12.93 2.92
CA ALA A 264 15.18 13.47 2.75
C ALA A 264 14.61 12.92 1.44
N PHE A 265 13.35 12.58 1.45
CA PHE A 265 12.69 11.93 0.32
C PHE A 265 11.25 12.38 0.18
N ALA A 266 10.75 12.36 -1.05
CA ALA A 266 9.36 12.71 -1.35
C ALA A 266 8.88 11.92 -2.56
N GLU A 267 7.58 11.66 -2.58
CA GLU A 267 6.88 11.09 -3.73
C GLU A 267 5.50 11.71 -3.86
N ILE A 268 5.05 11.96 -5.09
CA ILE A 268 3.71 12.38 -5.41
C ILE A 268 3.15 11.50 -6.53
N THR A 269 1.90 11.09 -6.39
CA THR A 269 1.22 10.22 -7.35
C THR A 269 -0.15 10.79 -7.68
N LEU A 270 -0.41 10.93 -8.98
CA LEU A 270 -1.71 11.19 -9.58
C LEU A 270 -2.22 9.89 -10.18
N ALA A 271 -3.41 9.46 -9.80
CA ALA A 271 -4.01 8.25 -10.33
C ALA A 271 -5.47 8.47 -10.73
N GLN A 272 -5.99 7.52 -11.49
CA GLN A 272 -7.40 7.47 -11.91
C GLN A 272 -7.88 6.03 -11.86
N ASN A 273 -8.95 5.78 -11.07
CA ASN A 273 -9.63 4.50 -10.94
C ASN A 273 -8.69 3.36 -10.47
N LEU A 274 -7.70 3.67 -9.62
CA LEU A 274 -6.66 2.71 -9.24
C LEU A 274 -6.72 2.28 -7.78
N ASP A 275 -7.40 3.02 -6.88
CA ASP A 275 -7.48 2.66 -5.46
C ASP A 275 -8.14 1.28 -5.28
N ARG A 276 -7.40 0.38 -4.62
CA ARG A 276 -7.83 -0.99 -4.32
C ARG A 276 -7.61 -1.39 -2.87
N GLY A 277 -6.99 -0.52 -2.08
CA GLY A 277 -6.58 -0.82 -0.73
C GLY A 277 -7.25 -0.01 0.37
N VAL A 278 -7.83 1.15 0.04
CA VAL A 278 -8.47 2.06 1.01
C VAL A 278 -9.94 2.25 0.70
N GLU A 279 -10.29 2.82 -0.46
CA GLU A 279 -11.68 3.10 -0.82
C GLU A 279 -12.15 2.41 -2.10
N TYR A 280 -11.53 1.41 -2.55
CA TYR A 280 -11.84 0.67 -3.78
C TYR A 280 -12.52 1.49 -4.90
N ALA A 281 -11.76 1.87 -5.90
CA ALA A 281 -12.24 2.70 -7.00
C ALA A 281 -13.12 1.90 -7.97
N ASP A 282 -14.43 2.16 -7.98
CA ASP A 282 -15.38 1.64 -8.98
C ASP A 282 -16.06 2.80 -9.74
N PRO A 283 -15.48 3.22 -10.89
CA PRO A 283 -16.04 4.31 -11.68
C PRO A 283 -17.38 3.97 -12.35
N VAL A 284 -17.68 2.68 -12.53
CA VAL A 284 -18.96 2.22 -13.10
C VAL A 284 -20.07 2.42 -12.07
N ALA A 285 -19.84 2.04 -10.83
CA ALA A 285 -20.77 2.28 -9.73
C ALA A 285 -20.92 3.78 -9.43
N ALA A 286 -19.81 4.54 -9.48
CA ALA A 286 -19.82 5.98 -9.27
C ALA A 286 -20.40 6.79 -10.44
N GLY A 287 -20.59 6.20 -11.63
CA GLY A 287 -21.04 6.89 -12.85
C GLY A 287 -20.04 7.92 -13.40
N ARG A 288 -18.79 7.93 -12.90
CA ARG A 288 -17.72 8.85 -13.29
C ARG A 288 -16.35 8.29 -12.93
N ASN A 289 -15.33 8.82 -13.56
CA ASN A 289 -13.95 8.51 -13.15
C ASN A 289 -13.65 9.09 -11.75
N LEU A 290 -12.93 8.32 -10.94
CA LEU A 290 -12.40 8.71 -9.65
C LEU A 290 -10.95 9.16 -9.84
N ARG A 291 -10.60 10.33 -9.31
CA ARG A 291 -9.27 10.92 -9.47
C ARG A 291 -8.56 10.98 -8.13
N GLU A 292 -7.60 10.09 -7.97
CA GLU A 292 -6.80 9.99 -6.76
C GLU A 292 -5.59 10.93 -6.81
N LEU A 293 -5.23 11.47 -5.65
CA LEU A 293 -3.99 12.23 -5.43
C LEU A 293 -3.40 11.82 -4.09
N GLY A 294 -2.15 11.41 -4.11
CA GLY A 294 -1.44 11.13 -2.87
C GLY A 294 0.04 11.47 -2.96
N GLY A 295 0.66 11.60 -1.81
CA GLY A 295 2.08 11.84 -1.73
C GLY A 295 2.57 11.87 -0.30
N TYR A 296 3.88 11.87 -0.15
CA TYR A 296 4.54 11.96 1.14
C TYR A 296 5.87 12.70 1.02
N ILE A 297 6.31 13.26 2.15
CA ILE A 297 7.64 13.80 2.35
C ILE A 297 8.18 13.30 3.68
N GLY A 298 9.43 12.91 3.72
CA GLY A 298 10.06 12.41 4.94
C GLY A 298 11.53 12.76 5.03
N VAL A 299 12.03 12.65 6.25
CA VAL A 299 13.43 12.83 6.58
C VAL A 299 13.85 11.78 7.60
N VAL A 300 15.04 11.27 7.43
CA VAL A 300 15.68 10.33 8.37
C VAL A 300 17.12 10.77 8.59
N GLN A 301 17.57 10.73 9.84
CA GLN A 301 18.94 11.04 10.21
C GLN A 301 19.48 9.98 11.17
N GLN A 302 20.59 9.39 10.83
CA GLN A 302 21.37 8.54 11.72
C GLN A 302 22.11 9.41 12.75
N LEU A 303 22.11 8.98 13.99
CA LEU A 303 22.80 9.63 15.11
C LEU A 303 23.86 8.69 15.66
N GLY A 304 25.09 8.89 15.19
CA GLY A 304 26.20 7.98 15.47
C GLY A 304 26.02 6.63 14.76
N SER A 305 26.50 5.55 15.37
CA SER A 305 26.46 4.20 14.79
C SER A 305 25.24 3.38 15.18
N VAL A 306 24.45 3.83 16.14
CA VAL A 306 23.41 3.01 16.76
C VAL A 306 22.01 3.59 16.56
N MET A 307 21.85 4.90 16.73
CA MET A 307 20.53 5.52 16.78
C MET A 307 20.13 6.15 15.44
N MET A 308 18.83 6.27 15.23
CA MET A 308 18.22 6.90 14.06
C MET A 308 16.92 7.59 14.46
N ILE A 309 16.72 8.79 13.95
CA ILE A 309 15.43 9.50 14.07
C ILE A 309 14.87 9.74 12.70
N GLY A 310 13.55 9.84 12.60
CA GLY A 310 12.88 10.13 11.34
C GLY A 310 11.50 10.69 11.53
N ALA A 311 11.02 11.36 10.51
CA ALA A 311 9.66 11.84 10.41
C ALA A 311 9.16 11.75 8.97
N ARG A 312 7.86 11.51 8.80
CA ARG A 312 7.18 11.51 7.50
C ARG A 312 5.79 12.11 7.67
N TYR A 313 5.42 12.96 6.75
CA TYR A 313 4.05 13.38 6.55
C TYR A 313 3.54 12.77 5.24
N ASP A 314 2.44 12.05 5.28
CA ASP A 314 1.77 11.55 4.09
C ASP A 314 0.32 12.06 4.01
N ARG A 315 -0.18 12.18 2.79
CA ARG A 315 -1.53 12.62 2.49
C ARG A 315 -2.07 11.86 1.28
N TYR A 316 -3.34 11.43 1.38
CA TYR A 316 -4.02 10.72 0.31
C TYR A 316 -5.47 11.17 0.17
N GLN A 317 -5.88 11.42 -1.07
CA GLN A 317 -7.25 11.76 -1.47
C GLN A 317 -7.73 10.72 -2.47
N PRO A 318 -8.65 9.82 -2.08
CA PRO A 318 -9.14 8.76 -2.96
C PRO A 318 -10.00 9.29 -4.11
N ASP A 319 -10.60 10.48 -3.94
CA ASP A 319 -11.38 11.11 -4.98
C ASP A 319 -11.43 12.63 -4.78
N ARG A 320 -10.72 13.36 -5.63
CA ARG A 320 -10.61 14.82 -5.60
C ARG A 320 -11.90 15.55 -5.97
N ASP A 321 -12.83 14.84 -6.61
CA ASP A 321 -14.07 15.40 -7.16
C ASP A 321 -15.31 14.92 -6.41
N ARG A 322 -15.14 14.31 -5.23
CA ARG A 322 -16.25 13.83 -4.42
C ARG A 322 -17.12 15.00 -3.98
N ASN A 323 -18.40 14.94 -4.35
CA ASN A 323 -19.42 15.88 -3.94
C ASN A 323 -20.39 15.21 -2.97
N SER A 324 -20.80 15.92 -1.93
CA SER A 324 -21.93 15.55 -1.08
C SER A 324 -23.09 16.50 -1.34
N VAL A 325 -24.29 16.00 -1.17
CA VAL A 325 -25.51 16.82 -1.27
C VAL A 325 -25.89 17.26 0.14
N LEU A 326 -25.76 18.56 0.42
CA LEU A 326 -26.21 19.17 1.66
C LEU A 326 -27.47 20.00 1.36
N GLY A 327 -28.65 19.46 1.62
CA GLY A 327 -29.93 20.06 1.18
C GLY A 327 -30.02 20.10 -0.36
N THR A 328 -30.18 21.28 -0.93
CA THR A 328 -30.23 21.52 -2.39
C THR A 328 -28.86 21.81 -3.00
N ASN A 329 -27.83 22.02 -2.18
CA ASN A 329 -26.49 22.42 -2.63
C ASN A 329 -25.55 21.21 -2.71
N ARG A 330 -24.76 21.15 -3.79
CA ARG A 330 -23.62 20.25 -3.89
C ARG A 330 -22.40 20.91 -3.25
N VAL A 331 -21.90 20.30 -2.19
CA VAL A 331 -20.68 20.75 -1.52
C VAL A 331 -19.57 19.75 -1.83
N LEU A 332 -18.39 20.26 -2.20
CA LEU A 332 -17.23 19.41 -2.41
C LEU A 332 -16.81 18.83 -1.05
N VAL A 333 -16.98 17.53 -0.89
CA VAL A 333 -16.47 16.77 0.26
C VAL A 333 -15.15 16.17 -0.15
N ASN A 334 -14.07 16.64 0.47
CA ASN A 334 -12.74 16.21 0.14
C ASN A 334 -12.20 15.27 1.24
N PRO A 335 -12.52 13.97 1.20
CA PRO A 335 -12.00 13.03 2.18
C PRO A 335 -10.49 12.94 2.00
N THR A 336 -9.77 13.34 3.03
CA THR A 336 -8.30 13.34 3.00
C THR A 336 -7.80 12.51 4.17
N TYR A 337 -7.11 11.42 3.86
CA TYR A 337 -6.32 10.67 4.81
C TYR A 337 -4.99 11.40 4.98
N ALA A 338 -4.57 11.65 6.19
CA ALA A 338 -3.29 12.28 6.48
C ALA A 338 -2.65 11.65 7.71
N THR A 339 -1.36 11.36 7.63
CA THR A 339 -0.61 10.77 8.72
C THR A 339 0.69 11.52 8.93
N LEU A 340 0.95 11.93 10.16
CA LEU A 340 2.26 12.39 10.62
C LEU A 340 2.91 11.28 11.44
N SER A 341 3.99 10.71 10.93
CA SER A 341 4.78 9.68 11.62
C SER A 341 6.07 10.27 12.16
N VAL A 342 6.42 9.96 13.41
CA VAL A 342 7.72 10.28 14.01
C VAL A 342 8.28 9.01 14.61
N LEU A 343 9.57 8.74 14.38
CA LEU A 343 10.22 7.53 14.86
C LEU A 343 11.56 7.79 15.55
N LEU A 344 11.86 6.88 16.45
CA LEU A 344 13.18 6.66 17.03
C LEU A 344 13.53 5.19 16.83
N ALA A 345 14.69 4.90 16.27
CA ALA A 345 15.17 3.53 16.10
C ALA A 345 16.58 3.36 16.67
N ALA A 346 16.89 2.14 17.10
CA ALA A 346 18.22 1.74 17.53
C ALA A 346 18.61 0.41 16.86
N GLN A 347 19.82 0.36 16.29
CA GLN A 347 20.41 -0.86 15.72
C GLN A 347 21.37 -1.46 16.75
N ILE A 348 21.08 -2.66 17.22
CA ILE A 348 21.89 -3.39 18.22
C ILE A 348 22.26 -4.74 17.61
N GLY A 349 23.45 -4.82 17.01
CA GLY A 349 23.85 -5.98 16.23
C GLY A 349 22.90 -6.19 15.03
N GLU A 350 22.31 -7.36 14.91
CA GLU A 350 21.37 -7.70 13.85
C GLU A 350 19.91 -7.32 14.18
N VAL A 351 19.66 -6.81 15.39
CA VAL A 351 18.33 -6.43 15.85
C VAL A 351 18.13 -4.92 15.72
N ARG A 352 17.05 -4.52 15.06
CA ARG A 352 16.58 -3.13 15.04
C ARG A 352 15.33 -3.00 15.91
N LEU A 353 15.43 -2.12 16.90
CA LEU A 353 14.29 -1.69 17.71
C LEU A 353 13.79 -0.34 17.19
N THR A 354 12.51 -0.22 16.94
CA THR A 354 11.90 1.02 16.43
C THR A 354 10.66 1.34 17.25
N ALA A 355 10.61 2.57 17.76
CA ALA A 355 9.41 3.16 18.35
C ALA A 355 8.90 4.25 17.40
N GLN A 356 7.63 4.17 16.99
CA GLN A 356 7.02 5.12 16.06
C GLN A 356 5.67 5.58 16.62
N TYR A 357 5.45 6.88 16.58
CA TYR A 357 4.16 7.49 16.84
C TYR A 357 3.56 7.98 15.52
N ASP A 358 2.32 7.59 15.26
CA ASP A 358 1.53 8.00 14.10
C ASP A 358 0.33 8.82 14.57
N HIS A 359 0.24 10.07 14.11
CA HIS A 359 -0.96 10.89 14.23
C HIS A 359 -1.75 10.77 12.93
N GLU A 360 -2.86 10.03 12.97
CA GLU A 360 -3.67 9.72 11.79
C GLU A 360 -4.98 10.50 11.81
N ARG A 361 -5.30 11.15 10.70
CA ARG A 361 -6.63 11.74 10.45
C ARG A 361 -7.40 10.83 9.51
N ASN A 362 -8.46 10.23 10.04
CA ASN A 362 -9.33 9.33 9.31
C ASN A 362 -10.67 10.03 9.01
N PRO A 363 -10.97 10.35 7.72
CA PRO A 363 -12.22 11.03 7.35
C PRO A 363 -13.45 10.11 7.37
N LEU A 364 -13.29 8.81 7.63
CA LEU A 364 -14.39 7.84 7.72
C LEU A 364 -14.81 7.54 9.16
N GLY A 365 -14.27 8.24 10.15
CA GLY A 365 -14.72 8.16 11.54
C GLY A 365 -16.21 8.41 11.68
N ARG A 366 -16.84 7.78 12.64
CA ARG A 366 -18.26 7.98 12.97
C ARG A 366 -18.41 8.69 14.29
N ALA A 367 -19.30 9.69 14.35
CA ALA A 367 -19.76 10.28 15.60
C ALA A 367 -20.85 9.40 16.25
N ASP A 368 -21.19 9.67 17.50
CA ASP A 368 -22.17 8.89 18.26
C ASP A 368 -23.58 8.90 17.63
N ASP A 369 -23.88 9.93 16.85
CA ASP A 369 -25.13 10.05 16.07
C ASP A 369 -25.07 9.33 14.72
N GLY A 370 -23.96 8.62 14.43
CA GLY A 370 -23.72 7.89 13.18
C GLY A 370 -23.28 8.76 12.00
N SER A 371 -23.15 10.07 12.19
CA SER A 371 -22.66 10.99 11.16
C SER A 371 -21.16 10.75 10.90
N VAL A 372 -20.74 11.01 9.64
CA VAL A 372 -19.32 10.91 9.27
C VAL A 372 -18.56 12.07 9.89
N THR A 373 -17.51 11.77 10.62
CA THR A 373 -16.64 12.77 11.25
C THR A 373 -15.17 12.41 11.04
N THR A 374 -14.29 13.42 11.14
CA THR A 374 -12.84 13.16 11.15
C THR A 374 -12.42 12.82 12.57
N ARG A 375 -11.95 11.60 12.78
CA ARG A 375 -11.35 11.16 14.05
C ARG A 375 -9.83 11.06 13.92
N ALA A 376 -9.13 11.29 15.01
CA ALA A 376 -7.70 11.07 15.10
C ALA A 376 -7.48 9.66 15.68
N ASP A 377 -6.93 8.77 14.85
CA ASP A 377 -6.55 7.41 15.22
C ASP A 377 -5.07 7.38 15.58
N ASP A 378 -4.71 7.97 16.72
CA ASP A 378 -3.31 8.04 17.13
C ASP A 378 -2.79 6.68 17.59
N ARG A 379 -1.61 6.33 17.12
CA ARG A 379 -1.04 5.02 17.34
C ARG A 379 0.42 5.10 17.74
N MET A 380 0.78 4.36 18.80
CA MET A 380 2.16 4.09 19.19
C MET A 380 2.51 2.66 18.85
N THR A 381 3.56 2.45 18.08
CA THR A 381 4.04 1.12 17.70
C THR A 381 5.49 0.95 18.13
N VAL A 382 5.78 -0.15 18.80
CA VAL A 382 7.15 -0.58 19.10
C VAL A 382 7.41 -1.89 18.35
N ARG A 383 8.43 -1.91 17.49
CA ARG A 383 8.82 -3.07 16.68
C ARG A 383 10.23 -3.53 17.03
N ALA A 384 10.39 -4.83 17.23
CA ALA A 384 11.67 -5.51 17.17
C ALA A 384 11.77 -6.23 15.82
N GLN A 385 12.86 -6.01 15.09
CA GLN A 385 13.14 -6.66 13.80
C GLN A 385 14.50 -7.33 13.83
N ALA A 386 14.57 -8.58 13.40
CA ALA A 386 15.81 -9.32 13.18
C ALA A 386 15.79 -9.97 11.80
N GLY A 387 16.94 -9.94 11.10
CA GLY A 387 17.15 -10.64 9.83
C GLY A 387 18.35 -11.60 9.95
N PHE A 388 18.35 -12.70 9.24
CA PHE A 388 19.43 -13.70 9.20
C PHE A 388 19.54 -14.38 7.84
#